data_4a9aad9655d4e44f1a9aaebe76c3ce25
#
_entry.id   4a9aad9655d4e44f1a9aaebe76c3ce25
#
_cell.length_a   1.000
_cell.length_b   1.000
_cell.length_c   1.000
_cell.angle_alpha   90.00
_cell.angle_beta   90.00
_cell.angle_gamma   90.00
#
_symmetry.space_group_name_H-M   'P 1'
#
loop_
_entity.id
_entity.type
_entity.pdbx_description
1 polymer ?
#
loop_
_entity_poly.entity_id
_entity_poly.type
_entity_poly.pdbx_seq_one_letter_code
_entity_poly.pdbx_strand_id
1 'polypeptide(L)'
;MNCDLNVANICSWQFLYHTEWAVVDGFLVLRFVESGHVTYMKPIGKGDLRPVLHRLMADARGLGDTFRMACVCPCAKGLMEESMPGAFAYSVNRDRADYLYLREKLVTLSGKKLQPKRNHISKFKRTYSNYEYRPLTADLVPDCIRLGEEWCRTNDSCMQRAMQAEQRMIDYALHHIDELHIVGGTLWVEGRMVAFTFGARINAEAFDVCVEKADTSYEGAYAMINNEFVSRLPEDIVYINREEDLGLEGLRKAKLSYQPDLILDKMTATLTAYPKETEEEMRIRFETRHLWERSFADPRAFIDLYFREKYRKERNEVIVRDGRVVSALQKLPYPMTYGGRMLPASYISGACTDENYRRRGLMGELLKQAFHFPLAKSAFSFLIPATAELATYYAKFGYTPCFRFGWKETHPNPPCEGGGIDLTVREVLPHREDLGGSEFLIYLRDKMQERTMCVQHPLDDLRAVVDDMHMAGDTMWVARRGELTVALAICRAEADGLLLRECVYDDEEARDGLIAAIAAHHGRTEVDVLDTTGCDGDYFGMARIIDAEAMLTAYAALHPEVDATWSVTDELLTENNGCYHICESLCERLAEPCAEAESLTIAELTHRVLTEENPLMSLMMND
;
A
#
# COMPACT_ATOMS: atom_id res chain seq x y z
N MET A 1 21.44 -11.95 -7.93
CA MET A 1 22.25 -10.70 -7.99
C MET A 1 21.37 -9.46 -8.10
N ASN A 2 20.02 -9.63 -8.08
CA ASN A 2 19.03 -8.56 -8.10
C ASN A 2 18.97 -7.88 -6.72
N CYS A 3 19.11 -6.54 -6.65
CA CYS A 3 19.09 -5.75 -5.41
C CYS A 3 17.74 -5.82 -4.69
N ASP A 4 16.62 -5.95 -5.40
CA ASP A 4 15.27 -6.04 -4.81
C ASP A 4 15.08 -7.31 -3.93
N LEU A 5 15.97 -8.29 -4.03
CA LEU A 5 15.96 -9.50 -3.16
C LEU A 5 16.88 -9.36 -1.94
N ASN A 6 17.43 -8.19 -1.70
CA ASN A 6 18.20 -7.85 -0.53
C ASN A 6 17.26 -7.57 0.66
N VAL A 7 17.43 -8.31 1.76
CA VAL A 7 16.60 -8.14 2.96
C VAL A 7 16.69 -6.72 3.52
N ALA A 8 17.87 -6.10 3.47
CA ALA A 8 18.04 -4.71 3.92
C ALA A 8 17.15 -3.76 3.10
N ASN A 9 17.10 -3.90 1.76
CA ASN A 9 16.22 -3.12 0.90
C ASN A 9 14.73 -3.39 1.20
N ILE A 10 14.34 -4.67 1.26
CA ILE A 10 12.94 -5.06 1.53
C ILE A 10 12.44 -4.42 2.83
N CYS A 11 13.22 -4.48 3.91
CA CYS A 11 12.84 -3.92 5.21
C CYS A 11 12.88 -2.39 5.22
N SER A 12 13.94 -1.78 4.66
CA SER A 12 14.11 -0.33 4.71
C SER A 12 13.09 0.45 3.86
N TRP A 13 12.57 -0.15 2.79
CA TRP A 13 11.53 0.42 1.94
C TRP A 13 10.11 -0.05 2.29
N GLN A 14 9.94 -0.83 3.35
CA GLN A 14 8.65 -1.40 3.75
C GLN A 14 7.56 -0.33 3.96
N PHE A 15 7.92 0.83 4.49
CA PHE A 15 6.99 1.95 4.73
C PHE A 15 6.38 2.53 3.43
N LEU A 16 7.07 2.36 2.28
CA LEU A 16 6.62 2.86 0.97
C LEU A 16 5.87 1.78 0.19
N TYR A 17 6.38 0.56 0.20
CA TYR A 17 5.86 -0.54 -0.61
C TYR A 17 4.89 -1.45 0.14
N HIS A 18 4.74 -1.28 1.46
CA HIS A 18 3.87 -2.12 2.31
C HIS A 18 4.12 -3.61 2.06
N THR A 19 5.39 -4.00 2.01
CA THR A 19 5.79 -5.37 1.67
C THR A 19 5.31 -6.35 2.72
N GLU A 20 4.64 -7.39 2.27
CA GLU A 20 4.15 -8.52 3.06
C GLU A 20 4.83 -9.79 2.59
N TRP A 21 4.89 -10.80 3.46
CA TRP A 21 5.46 -12.09 3.11
C TRP A 21 4.61 -13.26 3.60
N ALA A 22 4.68 -14.37 2.87
CA ALA A 22 4.05 -15.61 3.26
C ALA A 22 4.86 -16.81 2.74
N VAL A 23 4.65 -17.97 3.37
CA VAL A 23 5.13 -19.24 2.81
C VAL A 23 3.96 -19.95 2.15
N VAL A 24 4.06 -20.17 0.84
CA VAL A 24 3.02 -20.78 0.01
C VAL A 24 3.60 -22.01 -0.69
N ASP A 25 3.11 -23.20 -0.37
CA ASP A 25 3.59 -24.48 -0.92
C ASP A 25 5.12 -24.65 -0.84
N GLY A 26 5.73 -24.20 0.27
CA GLY A 26 7.18 -24.26 0.50
C GLY A 26 8.00 -23.16 -0.18
N PHE A 27 7.36 -22.20 -0.83
CA PHE A 27 8.00 -21.02 -1.38
C PHE A 27 7.79 -19.80 -0.50
N LEU A 28 8.84 -19.03 -0.25
CA LEU A 28 8.72 -17.68 0.28
C LEU A 28 8.19 -16.77 -0.83
N VAL A 29 7.10 -16.11 -0.57
CA VAL A 29 6.42 -15.16 -1.45
C VAL A 29 6.46 -13.79 -0.82
N LEU A 30 6.79 -12.78 -1.62
CA LEU A 30 6.74 -11.38 -1.25
C LEU A 30 5.67 -10.69 -2.10
N ARG A 31 4.80 -9.94 -1.46
CA ARG A 31 3.75 -9.11 -2.07
C ARG A 31 3.95 -7.67 -1.63
N PHE A 32 3.77 -6.73 -2.52
CA PHE A 32 3.93 -5.30 -2.24
C PHE A 32 3.03 -4.47 -3.14
N VAL A 33 2.89 -3.18 -2.82
CA VAL A 33 2.11 -2.23 -3.63
C VAL A 33 3.05 -1.32 -4.40
N GLU A 34 2.92 -1.32 -5.72
CA GLU A 34 3.68 -0.46 -6.61
C GLU A 34 2.75 0.30 -7.54
N SER A 35 2.83 1.62 -7.55
CA SER A 35 1.97 2.48 -8.37
C SER A 35 0.46 2.19 -8.20
N GLY A 36 0.06 1.85 -6.97
CA GLY A 36 -1.31 1.50 -6.64
C GLY A 36 -1.75 0.10 -7.05
N HIS A 37 -0.84 -0.74 -7.50
CA HIS A 37 -1.11 -2.11 -7.93
C HIS A 37 -0.43 -3.13 -7.02
N VAL A 38 -1.16 -4.19 -6.70
CA VAL A 38 -0.60 -5.36 -6.02
C VAL A 38 0.38 -6.06 -6.96
N THR A 39 1.59 -6.24 -6.48
CA THR A 39 2.69 -6.81 -7.25
C THR A 39 3.41 -7.86 -6.40
N TYR A 40 3.86 -8.93 -7.04
CA TYR A 40 4.60 -10.01 -6.38
C TYR A 40 6.05 -10.01 -6.84
N MET A 41 6.96 -10.45 -5.97
CA MET A 41 8.28 -10.85 -6.41
C MET A 41 8.28 -12.32 -6.82
N LYS A 42 9.28 -12.73 -7.60
CA LYS A 42 9.48 -14.14 -7.92
C LYS A 42 9.52 -14.97 -6.64
N PRO A 43 8.69 -16.02 -6.49
CA PRO A 43 8.73 -16.93 -5.35
C PRO A 43 10.11 -17.55 -5.17
N ILE A 44 10.59 -17.59 -3.93
CA ILE A 44 11.90 -18.13 -3.55
C ILE A 44 11.68 -19.48 -2.89
N GLY A 45 12.11 -20.56 -3.53
CA GLY A 45 11.92 -21.92 -3.03
C GLY A 45 12.31 -22.95 -4.06
N LYS A 46 12.01 -24.21 -3.75
CA LYS A 46 12.23 -25.36 -4.63
C LYS A 46 10.92 -26.13 -4.75
N GLY A 47 10.59 -26.58 -5.95
CA GLY A 47 9.38 -27.36 -6.22
C GLY A 47 8.66 -26.92 -7.49
N ASP A 48 7.42 -27.36 -7.64
CA ASP A 48 6.57 -26.97 -8.76
C ASP A 48 6.05 -25.53 -8.53
N LEU A 49 6.39 -24.64 -9.46
CA LEU A 49 6.01 -23.23 -9.40
C LEU A 49 4.54 -23.00 -9.81
N ARG A 50 3.95 -23.90 -10.60
CA ARG A 50 2.60 -23.73 -11.15
C ARG A 50 1.51 -23.55 -10.07
N PRO A 51 1.40 -24.42 -9.04
CA PRO A 51 0.40 -24.22 -7.97
C PRO A 51 0.57 -22.88 -7.27
N VAL A 52 1.81 -22.47 -7.02
CA VAL A 52 2.11 -21.16 -6.38
C VAL A 52 1.63 -20.01 -7.25
N LEU A 53 1.95 -20.01 -8.55
CA LEU A 53 1.47 -18.99 -9.50
C LEU A 53 -0.06 -18.91 -9.52
N HIS A 54 -0.76 -20.06 -9.53
CA HIS A 54 -2.22 -20.10 -9.47
C HIS A 54 -2.77 -19.45 -8.19
N ARG A 55 -2.15 -19.70 -7.03
CA ARG A 55 -2.55 -19.06 -5.77
C ARG A 55 -2.31 -17.56 -5.78
N LEU A 56 -1.15 -17.11 -6.28
CA LEU A 56 -0.85 -15.67 -6.36
C LEU A 56 -1.77 -14.94 -7.35
N MET A 57 -2.13 -15.59 -8.46
CA MET A 57 -3.13 -15.05 -9.40
C MET A 57 -4.52 -14.96 -8.76
N ALA A 58 -4.89 -15.96 -7.96
CA ALA A 58 -6.16 -15.94 -7.23
C ALA A 58 -6.15 -14.84 -6.15
N ASP A 59 -5.03 -14.65 -5.45
CA ASP A 59 -4.85 -13.57 -4.47
C ASP A 59 -4.97 -12.19 -5.14
N ALA A 60 -4.23 -11.92 -6.23
CA ALA A 60 -4.32 -10.67 -6.97
C ALA A 60 -5.76 -10.38 -7.43
N ARG A 61 -6.42 -11.40 -8.01
CA ARG A 61 -7.80 -11.30 -8.45
C ARG A 61 -8.77 -11.07 -7.28
N GLY A 62 -8.54 -11.74 -6.14
CA GLY A 62 -9.28 -11.54 -4.90
C GLY A 62 -9.16 -10.11 -4.38
N LEU A 63 -8.02 -9.47 -4.58
CA LEU A 63 -7.76 -8.08 -4.23
C LEU A 63 -8.24 -7.08 -5.30
N GLY A 64 -8.79 -7.54 -6.41
CA GLY A 64 -9.31 -6.69 -7.49
C GLY A 64 -8.28 -6.23 -8.49
N ASP A 65 -7.10 -6.83 -8.49
CA ASP A 65 -6.01 -6.44 -9.38
C ASP A 65 -5.68 -7.52 -10.41
N THR A 66 -5.00 -7.12 -11.47
CA THR A 66 -4.39 -8.05 -12.42
C THR A 66 -3.08 -8.54 -11.84
N PHE A 67 -2.85 -9.86 -11.88
CA PHE A 67 -1.58 -10.42 -11.41
C PHE A 67 -0.39 -9.81 -12.13
N ARG A 68 0.54 -9.29 -11.34
CA ARG A 68 1.84 -8.75 -11.78
C ARG A 68 2.96 -9.34 -10.95
N MET A 69 4.05 -9.68 -11.61
CA MET A 69 5.28 -10.10 -10.93
C MET A 69 6.42 -9.20 -11.41
N ALA A 70 7.00 -8.44 -10.51
CA ALA A 70 8.15 -7.58 -10.79
C ALA A 70 9.47 -8.32 -10.59
N CYS A 71 10.55 -7.66 -10.98
CA CYS A 71 11.93 -8.14 -10.78
C CYS A 71 12.21 -9.51 -11.42
N VAL A 72 11.47 -9.83 -12.49
CA VAL A 72 11.62 -11.08 -13.22
C VAL A 72 12.91 -11.03 -14.06
N CYS A 73 13.91 -11.81 -13.66
CA CYS A 73 15.12 -11.99 -14.45
C CYS A 73 14.87 -13.02 -15.60
N PRO A 74 15.76 -13.12 -16.59
CA PRO A 74 15.62 -14.09 -17.68
C PRO A 74 15.42 -15.55 -17.22
N CYS A 75 16.10 -15.99 -16.16
CA CYS A 75 15.92 -17.33 -15.61
C CYS A 75 14.54 -17.52 -14.97
N ALA A 76 14.00 -16.50 -14.28
CA ALA A 76 12.66 -16.54 -13.71
C ALA A 76 11.60 -16.58 -14.81
N LYS A 77 11.79 -15.81 -15.89
CA LYS A 77 10.93 -15.87 -17.08
C LYS A 77 10.87 -17.28 -17.65
N GLY A 78 12.03 -17.94 -17.81
CA GLY A 78 12.08 -19.33 -18.28
C GLY A 78 11.21 -20.27 -17.43
N LEU A 79 11.37 -20.22 -16.11
CA LEU A 79 10.57 -21.03 -15.17
C LEU A 79 9.07 -20.72 -15.22
N MET A 80 8.71 -19.46 -15.40
CA MET A 80 7.30 -19.05 -15.54
C MET A 80 6.71 -19.58 -16.86
N GLU A 81 7.45 -19.47 -17.95
CA GLU A 81 7.02 -20.00 -19.26
C GLU A 81 6.94 -21.55 -19.28
N GLU A 82 7.82 -22.24 -18.58
CA GLU A 82 7.71 -23.70 -18.38
C GLU A 82 6.46 -24.06 -17.57
N SER A 83 6.16 -23.27 -16.55
CA SER A 83 5.01 -23.52 -15.68
C SER A 83 3.68 -23.17 -16.35
N MET A 84 3.62 -22.05 -17.09
CA MET A 84 2.41 -21.51 -17.72
C MET A 84 2.74 -20.85 -19.07
N PRO A 85 2.94 -21.65 -20.14
CA PRO A 85 3.35 -21.15 -21.45
C PRO A 85 2.39 -20.08 -22.02
N GLY A 86 2.94 -18.91 -22.38
CA GLY A 86 2.18 -17.84 -23.05
C GLY A 86 1.14 -17.12 -22.16
N ALA A 87 1.12 -17.39 -20.85
CA ALA A 87 0.18 -16.75 -19.93
C ALA A 87 0.52 -15.30 -19.61
N PHE A 88 1.77 -14.88 -19.82
CA PHE A 88 2.27 -13.59 -19.38
C PHE A 88 2.80 -12.74 -20.52
N ALA A 89 2.51 -11.44 -20.47
CA ALA A 89 3.23 -10.43 -21.21
C ALA A 89 4.39 -9.90 -20.36
N TYR A 90 5.56 -9.69 -20.97
CA TYR A 90 6.75 -9.21 -20.30
C TYR A 90 7.11 -7.82 -20.81
N SER A 91 7.25 -6.87 -19.90
CA SER A 91 7.77 -5.53 -20.18
C SER A 91 9.11 -5.32 -19.48
N VAL A 92 10.04 -4.66 -20.17
CA VAL A 92 11.35 -4.27 -19.63
C VAL A 92 11.36 -2.77 -19.38
N ASN A 93 11.75 -2.37 -18.19
CA ASN A 93 12.02 -0.98 -17.89
C ASN A 93 13.53 -0.78 -17.72
N ARG A 94 14.17 -0.14 -18.69
CA ARG A 94 15.61 0.13 -18.67
C ARG A 94 16.05 0.97 -17.47
N ASP A 95 15.17 1.83 -16.97
CA ASP A 95 15.47 2.74 -15.87
C ASP A 95 15.60 1.99 -14.53
N ARG A 96 15.07 0.76 -14.48
CA ARG A 96 15.14 -0.15 -13.32
C ARG A 96 16.16 -1.27 -13.45
N ALA A 97 17.03 -1.23 -14.45
CA ALA A 97 18.08 -2.23 -14.61
C ALA A 97 19.23 -2.03 -13.63
N ASP A 98 19.67 -3.09 -12.97
CA ASP A 98 20.79 -3.05 -12.03
C ASP A 98 22.14 -2.98 -12.76
N TYR A 99 23.06 -2.23 -12.19
CA TYR A 99 24.43 -2.11 -12.66
C TYR A 99 25.36 -2.97 -11.81
N LEU A 100 25.88 -4.06 -12.40
CA LEU A 100 26.79 -4.98 -11.76
C LEU A 100 28.22 -4.80 -12.27
N TYR A 101 29.15 -4.81 -11.33
CA TYR A 101 30.58 -4.66 -11.57
C TYR A 101 31.33 -5.81 -10.92
N LEU A 102 32.43 -6.25 -11.53
CA LEU A 102 33.39 -7.11 -10.85
C LEU A 102 34.06 -6.31 -9.72
N ARG A 103 34.08 -6.88 -8.51
CA ARG A 103 34.76 -6.28 -7.34
C ARG A 103 36.20 -5.88 -7.67
N GLU A 104 36.98 -6.80 -8.25
CA GLU A 104 38.38 -6.54 -8.62
C GLU A 104 38.53 -5.32 -9.53
N LYS A 105 37.60 -5.11 -10.45
CA LYS A 105 37.61 -3.96 -11.35
C LYS A 105 37.39 -2.63 -10.61
N LEU A 106 36.49 -2.58 -9.63
CA LEU A 106 36.26 -1.39 -8.81
C LEU A 106 37.41 -1.14 -7.82
N VAL A 107 38.09 -2.19 -7.36
CA VAL A 107 39.28 -2.09 -6.50
C VAL A 107 40.48 -1.54 -7.29
N THR A 108 40.79 -2.14 -8.42
CA THR A 108 42.01 -1.81 -9.20
C THR A 108 41.80 -0.62 -10.12
N LEU A 109 40.56 -0.38 -10.57
CA LEU A 109 40.19 0.61 -11.57
C LEU A 109 41.13 0.52 -12.83
N SER A 110 41.52 -0.68 -13.21
CA SER A 110 42.45 -0.95 -14.28
C SER A 110 41.90 -0.56 -15.66
N GLY A 111 42.83 -0.28 -16.60
CA GLY A 111 42.48 0.05 -17.98
C GLY A 111 42.30 1.54 -18.27
N LYS A 112 42.38 1.89 -19.58
CA LYS A 112 42.33 3.28 -20.06
C LYS A 112 41.00 3.98 -19.78
N LYS A 113 39.91 3.26 -19.88
CA LYS A 113 38.54 3.81 -19.67
C LYS A 113 38.28 4.24 -18.22
N LEU A 114 38.98 3.64 -17.24
CA LEU A 114 38.83 3.96 -15.81
C LEU A 114 39.92 4.95 -15.32
N GLN A 115 40.79 5.45 -16.23
CA GLN A 115 41.80 6.47 -15.92
C GLN A 115 41.20 7.73 -15.26
N PRO A 116 40.04 8.27 -15.68
CA PRO A 116 39.43 9.41 -14.99
C PRO A 116 39.11 9.13 -13.51
N LYS A 117 38.67 7.92 -13.17
CA LYS A 117 38.37 7.53 -11.78
C LYS A 117 39.66 7.50 -10.95
N ARG A 118 40.74 6.90 -11.46
CA ARG A 118 42.05 6.95 -10.80
C ARG A 118 42.55 8.38 -10.61
N ASN A 119 42.33 9.25 -11.60
CA ASN A 119 42.72 10.67 -11.51
C ASN A 119 41.94 11.37 -10.39
N HIS A 120 40.63 11.14 -10.26
CA HIS A 120 39.84 11.72 -9.17
C HIS A 120 40.34 11.24 -7.81
N ILE A 121 40.60 9.95 -7.62
CA ILE A 121 41.16 9.40 -6.40
C ILE A 121 42.54 9.99 -6.10
N SER A 122 43.43 10.05 -7.09
CA SER A 122 44.78 10.61 -6.93
C SER A 122 44.72 12.11 -6.58
N LYS A 123 43.80 12.86 -7.19
CA LYS A 123 43.56 14.27 -6.85
C LYS A 123 43.06 14.41 -5.42
N PHE A 124 42.06 13.60 -5.01
CA PHE A 124 41.53 13.60 -3.65
C PHE A 124 42.66 13.36 -2.62
N LYS A 125 43.42 12.25 -2.79
CA LYS A 125 44.55 11.91 -1.89
C LYS A 125 45.63 13.00 -1.79
N ARG A 126 45.89 13.71 -2.88
CA ARG A 126 46.86 14.82 -2.90
C ARG A 126 46.31 16.08 -2.23
N THR A 127 45.03 16.38 -2.43
CA THR A 127 44.40 17.60 -1.91
C THR A 127 44.08 17.44 -0.41
N TYR A 128 43.68 16.26 0.01
CA TYR A 128 43.24 15.96 1.37
C TYR A 128 44.15 14.86 1.94
N SER A 129 45.44 15.21 2.20
CA SER A 129 46.45 14.22 2.61
C SER A 129 46.19 13.56 3.98
N ASN A 130 45.34 14.18 4.81
CA ASN A 130 44.92 13.71 6.14
C ASN A 130 43.51 13.09 6.15
N TYR A 131 43.01 12.61 5.01
CA TYR A 131 41.77 11.88 4.97
C TYR A 131 41.84 10.57 5.78
N GLU A 132 40.73 10.17 6.34
CA GLU A 132 40.57 8.90 7.04
C GLU A 132 39.38 8.12 6.50
N TYR A 133 39.54 6.82 6.33
CA TYR A 133 38.42 5.91 6.13
C TYR A 133 38.12 5.23 7.47
N ARG A 134 36.84 5.22 7.87
CA ARG A 134 36.36 4.52 9.07
C ARG A 134 35.24 3.56 8.68
N PRO A 135 35.22 2.31 9.19
CA PRO A 135 34.03 1.46 9.08
C PRO A 135 32.82 2.18 9.68
N LEU A 136 31.65 1.93 9.10
CA LEU A 136 30.39 2.43 9.64
C LEU A 136 30.05 1.67 10.92
N THR A 137 29.77 2.42 11.98
CA THR A 137 29.38 1.92 13.30
C THR A 137 28.20 2.74 13.82
N ALA A 138 27.47 2.23 14.80
CA ALA A 138 26.25 2.88 15.30
C ALA A 138 26.48 4.30 15.84
N ASP A 139 27.64 4.61 16.40
CA ASP A 139 28.02 5.94 16.87
C ASP A 139 28.20 6.97 15.76
N LEU A 140 28.39 6.53 14.50
CA LEU A 140 28.53 7.41 13.34
C LEU A 140 27.18 7.69 12.61
N VAL A 141 26.10 7.05 13.03
CA VAL A 141 24.76 7.22 12.43
C VAL A 141 24.31 8.69 12.40
N PRO A 142 24.45 9.49 13.47
CA PRO A 142 24.06 10.89 13.43
C PRO A 142 24.82 11.72 12.38
N ASP A 143 26.09 11.41 12.13
CA ASP A 143 26.89 12.08 11.11
C ASP A 143 26.46 11.71 9.68
N CYS A 144 26.11 10.43 9.47
CA CYS A 144 25.58 9.95 8.20
C CYS A 144 24.23 10.61 7.87
N ILE A 145 23.31 10.67 8.84
CA ILE A 145 21.99 11.31 8.69
C ILE A 145 22.17 12.79 8.34
N ARG A 146 23.01 13.51 9.09
CA ARG A 146 23.32 14.92 8.83
C ARG A 146 23.85 15.12 7.41
N LEU A 147 24.83 14.34 6.96
CA LEU A 147 25.37 14.44 5.60
C LEU A 147 24.31 14.12 4.54
N GLY A 148 23.42 13.15 4.77
CA GLY A 148 22.28 12.82 3.91
C GLY A 148 21.32 14.00 3.76
N GLU A 149 20.97 14.65 4.87
CA GLU A 149 20.11 15.85 4.87
C GLU A 149 20.77 17.04 4.18
N GLU A 150 22.06 17.29 4.41
CA GLU A 150 22.84 18.33 3.72
C GLU A 150 22.84 18.08 2.21
N TRP A 151 22.99 16.83 1.80
CA TRP A 151 22.95 16.43 0.39
C TRP A 151 21.56 16.68 -0.22
N CYS A 152 20.48 16.34 0.48
CA CYS A 152 19.10 16.61 0.02
C CYS A 152 18.82 18.11 -0.16
N ARG A 153 19.31 18.96 0.74
CA ARG A 153 19.11 20.42 0.67
C ARG A 153 19.82 21.08 -0.52
N THR A 154 20.90 20.50 -1.02
CA THR A 154 21.69 21.05 -2.13
C THR A 154 21.20 20.62 -3.52
N ASN A 155 20.25 19.67 -3.58
CA ASN A 155 19.70 19.14 -4.83
C ASN A 155 18.24 19.57 -5.03
N ASP A 156 17.88 19.93 -6.25
CA ASP A 156 16.74 20.73 -6.68
C ASP A 156 15.34 20.18 -6.34
N SER A 157 14.36 21.06 -6.22
CA SER A 157 13.01 20.88 -5.67
C SER A 157 12.06 19.92 -6.41
N CYS A 158 12.32 19.56 -7.66
CA CYS A 158 11.44 18.65 -8.44
C CYS A 158 11.45 17.19 -7.97
N MET A 159 12.39 16.80 -7.10
CA MET A 159 12.53 15.43 -6.59
C MET A 159 12.27 15.29 -5.08
N GLN A 160 11.64 16.27 -4.46
CA GLN A 160 11.53 16.37 -3.00
C GLN A 160 10.89 15.15 -2.33
N ARG A 161 9.82 14.57 -2.91
CA ARG A 161 9.14 13.37 -2.34
C ARG A 161 10.03 12.12 -2.42
N ALA A 162 10.69 11.88 -3.56
CA ALA A 162 11.57 10.72 -3.71
C ALA A 162 12.80 10.83 -2.79
N MET A 163 13.35 12.03 -2.63
CA MET A 163 14.46 12.31 -1.72
C MET A 163 14.07 12.16 -0.25
N GLN A 164 12.86 12.56 0.14
CA GLN A 164 12.33 12.34 1.49
C GLN A 164 12.14 10.85 1.79
N ALA A 165 11.63 10.08 0.82
CA ALA A 165 11.50 8.64 0.95
C ALA A 165 12.87 7.96 1.08
N GLU A 166 13.85 8.35 0.25
CA GLU A 166 15.23 7.85 0.36
C GLU A 166 15.84 8.20 1.73
N GLN A 167 15.65 9.43 2.22
CA GLN A 167 16.16 9.83 3.53
C GLN A 167 15.54 9.01 4.67
N ARG A 168 14.23 8.73 4.61
CA ARG A 168 13.55 7.85 5.58
C ARG A 168 14.06 6.41 5.50
N MET A 169 14.33 5.91 4.30
CA MET A 169 14.96 4.60 4.09
C MET A 169 16.35 4.55 4.72
N ILE A 170 17.18 5.58 4.47
CA ILE A 170 18.53 5.70 5.05
C ILE A 170 18.47 5.73 6.58
N ASP A 171 17.56 6.52 7.14
CA ASP A 171 17.37 6.62 8.58
C ASP A 171 17.01 5.28 9.20
N TYR A 172 16.01 4.59 8.63
CA TYR A 172 15.63 3.25 9.07
C TYR A 172 16.79 2.26 9.00
N ALA A 173 17.48 2.19 7.85
CA ALA A 173 18.59 1.26 7.62
C ALA A 173 19.73 1.48 8.62
N LEU A 174 20.09 2.74 8.88
CA LEU A 174 21.17 3.10 9.79
C LEU A 174 20.85 2.83 11.26
N HIS A 175 19.58 2.88 11.66
CA HIS A 175 19.18 2.52 13.03
C HIS A 175 19.05 1.00 13.24
N HIS A 176 19.07 0.20 12.17
CA HIS A 176 18.96 -1.27 12.22
C HIS A 176 20.17 -1.96 11.56
N ILE A 177 21.38 -1.39 11.75
CA ILE A 177 22.61 -1.88 11.10
C ILE A 177 22.85 -3.37 11.40
N ASP A 178 22.73 -3.77 12.67
CA ASP A 178 23.02 -5.12 13.12
C ASP A 178 21.95 -6.12 12.65
N GLU A 179 20.68 -5.78 12.78
CA GLU A 179 19.54 -6.63 12.40
C GLU A 179 19.49 -6.87 10.89
N LEU A 180 19.83 -5.85 10.10
CA LEU A 180 19.85 -5.92 8.64
C LEU A 180 21.20 -6.37 8.06
N HIS A 181 22.17 -6.68 8.94
CA HIS A 181 23.54 -7.07 8.55
C HIS A 181 24.19 -6.08 7.58
N ILE A 182 23.95 -4.79 7.81
CA ILE A 182 24.49 -3.72 6.99
C ILE A 182 25.99 -3.57 7.25
N VAL A 183 26.74 -3.47 6.16
CA VAL A 183 28.18 -3.15 6.17
C VAL A 183 28.37 -1.82 5.46
N GLY A 184 29.12 -0.91 6.06
CA GLY A 184 29.32 0.41 5.49
C GLY A 184 30.70 1.00 5.79
N GLY A 185 30.91 2.17 5.23
CA GLY A 185 32.14 2.92 5.45
C GLY A 185 31.93 4.42 5.32
N THR A 186 32.78 5.18 5.98
CA THR A 186 32.72 6.63 6.04
C THR A 186 34.08 7.22 5.68
N LEU A 187 34.07 8.39 5.05
CA LEU A 187 35.28 9.13 4.65
C LEU A 187 35.31 10.47 5.36
N TRP A 188 36.43 10.78 5.98
CA TRP A 188 36.63 11.95 6.81
C TRP A 188 37.77 12.80 6.30
N VAL A 189 37.62 14.10 6.38
CA VAL A 189 38.66 15.10 6.12
C VAL A 189 38.63 16.13 7.23
N GLU A 190 39.76 16.32 7.91
CA GLU A 190 39.92 17.29 9.02
C GLU A 190 38.84 17.15 10.12
N GLY A 191 38.46 15.89 10.43
CA GLY A 191 37.48 15.60 11.47
C GLY A 191 36.02 15.78 11.03
N ARG A 192 35.75 16.14 9.77
CA ARG A 192 34.40 16.21 9.17
C ARG A 192 34.15 14.99 8.28
N MET A 193 32.99 14.36 8.43
CA MET A 193 32.55 13.34 7.48
C MET A 193 32.19 14.00 6.15
N VAL A 194 32.81 13.50 5.06
CA VAL A 194 32.64 14.02 3.68
C VAL A 194 31.97 13.02 2.74
N ALA A 195 31.91 11.74 3.10
CA ALA A 195 31.15 10.74 2.38
C ALA A 195 30.83 9.55 3.29
N PHE A 196 29.75 8.86 2.97
CA PHE A 196 29.42 7.54 3.51
C PHE A 196 28.82 6.65 2.43
N THR A 197 28.92 5.35 2.65
CA THR A 197 28.29 4.31 1.86
C THR A 197 27.92 3.13 2.75
N PHE A 198 26.84 2.45 2.38
CA PHE A 198 26.49 1.19 3.03
C PHE A 198 25.70 0.27 2.10
N GLY A 199 25.63 -0.98 2.49
CA GLY A 199 24.86 -2.00 1.79
C GLY A 199 24.86 -3.31 2.53
N ALA A 200 24.38 -4.37 1.88
CA ALA A 200 24.32 -5.70 2.44
C ALA A 200 24.56 -6.80 1.38
N ARG A 201 24.83 -8.02 1.83
CA ARG A 201 24.97 -9.16 0.92
C ARG A 201 23.63 -9.52 0.30
N ILE A 202 23.61 -9.75 -1.00
CA ILE A 202 22.47 -10.37 -1.70
C ILE A 202 22.58 -11.90 -1.62
N ASN A 203 23.80 -12.43 -1.79
CA ASN A 203 24.10 -13.86 -1.73
C ASN A 203 25.61 -14.08 -1.45
N ALA A 204 26.09 -15.33 -1.55
CA ALA A 204 27.48 -15.68 -1.25
C ALA A 204 28.53 -14.90 -2.07
N GLU A 205 28.21 -14.48 -3.30
CA GLU A 205 29.16 -13.89 -4.25
C GLU A 205 28.84 -12.42 -4.61
N ALA A 206 27.67 -11.89 -4.20
CA ALA A 206 27.20 -10.56 -4.60
C ALA A 206 26.87 -9.70 -3.39
N PHE A 207 27.34 -8.45 -3.45
CA PHE A 207 27.08 -7.40 -2.47
C PHE A 207 26.34 -6.25 -3.15
N ASP A 208 25.34 -5.73 -2.46
CA ASP A 208 24.55 -4.58 -2.87
C ASP A 208 25.04 -3.31 -2.17
N VAL A 209 25.35 -2.29 -2.93
CA VAL A 209 25.63 -0.95 -2.41
C VAL A 209 24.34 -0.14 -2.51
N CYS A 210 23.56 -0.16 -1.42
CA CYS A 210 22.24 0.47 -1.34
C CYS A 210 22.34 2.00 -1.36
N VAL A 211 23.35 2.58 -0.69
CA VAL A 211 23.53 4.02 -0.56
C VAL A 211 24.98 4.41 -0.73
N GLU A 212 25.21 5.49 -1.48
CA GLU A 212 26.50 6.16 -1.60
C GLU A 212 26.25 7.67 -1.68
N LYS A 213 26.66 8.42 -0.65
CA LYS A 213 26.48 9.87 -0.54
C LYS A 213 27.84 10.54 -0.27
N ALA A 214 28.05 11.68 -0.92
CA ALA A 214 29.25 12.48 -0.69
C ALA A 214 28.97 13.99 -0.85
N ASP A 215 29.66 14.79 -0.07
CA ASP A 215 29.70 16.24 -0.21
C ASP A 215 30.47 16.58 -1.51
N THR A 216 29.77 17.14 -2.49
CA THR A 216 30.30 17.45 -3.82
C THR A 216 31.34 18.55 -3.81
N SER A 217 31.47 19.32 -2.73
CA SER A 217 32.52 20.31 -2.56
C SER A 217 33.92 19.67 -2.39
N TYR A 218 33.96 18.40 -1.99
CA TYR A 218 35.19 17.59 -1.91
C TYR A 218 35.40 16.80 -3.20
N GLU A 219 36.07 17.41 -4.17
CA GLU A 219 36.26 16.79 -5.48
C GLU A 219 36.92 15.40 -5.40
N GLY A 220 36.25 14.39 -5.93
CA GLY A 220 36.71 13.00 -5.94
C GLY A 220 36.19 12.16 -4.76
N ALA A 221 35.46 12.73 -3.82
CA ALA A 221 34.96 12.01 -2.64
C ALA A 221 34.12 10.77 -3.01
N TYR A 222 33.22 10.84 -4.00
CA TYR A 222 32.46 9.67 -4.51
C TYR A 222 33.37 8.55 -5.02
N ALA A 223 34.40 8.88 -5.82
CA ALA A 223 35.30 7.87 -6.33
C ALA A 223 36.17 7.26 -5.22
N MET A 224 36.50 8.08 -4.22
CA MET A 224 37.32 7.69 -3.09
C MET A 224 36.57 6.76 -2.16
N ILE A 225 35.34 7.11 -1.72
CA ILE A 225 34.54 6.27 -0.82
C ILE A 225 34.21 4.92 -1.47
N ASN A 226 33.81 4.92 -2.75
CA ASN A 226 33.54 3.69 -3.50
C ASN A 226 34.76 2.75 -3.51
N ASN A 227 35.93 3.25 -3.89
CA ASN A 227 37.13 2.44 -3.97
C ASN A 227 37.60 1.93 -2.60
N GLU A 228 37.61 2.80 -1.57
CA GLU A 228 38.00 2.44 -0.21
C GLU A 228 37.06 1.39 0.40
N PHE A 229 35.75 1.54 0.20
CA PHE A 229 34.76 0.60 0.70
C PHE A 229 34.87 -0.77 0.02
N VAL A 230 34.80 -0.80 -1.31
CA VAL A 230 34.85 -2.06 -2.08
C VAL A 230 36.15 -2.83 -1.84
N SER A 231 37.26 -2.13 -1.61
CA SER A 231 38.56 -2.75 -1.32
C SER A 231 38.56 -3.53 0.00
N ARG A 232 37.69 -3.15 0.95
CA ARG A 232 37.58 -3.77 2.28
C ARG A 232 36.50 -4.83 2.42
N LEU A 233 35.67 -4.98 1.38
CA LEU A 233 34.70 -6.07 1.37
C LEU A 233 35.43 -7.41 1.33
N PRO A 234 34.82 -8.48 1.90
CA PRO A 234 35.39 -9.83 1.88
C PRO A 234 35.75 -10.30 0.46
N GLU A 235 36.80 -11.11 0.36
CA GLU A 235 37.33 -11.59 -0.92
C GLU A 235 36.38 -12.53 -1.67
N ASP A 236 35.47 -13.19 -0.98
CA ASP A 236 34.42 -14.05 -1.55
C ASP A 236 33.35 -13.26 -2.32
N ILE A 237 33.27 -11.93 -2.14
CA ILE A 237 32.44 -11.07 -2.96
C ILE A 237 33.09 -10.88 -4.34
N VAL A 238 32.41 -11.39 -5.36
CA VAL A 238 32.83 -11.30 -6.77
C VAL A 238 32.16 -10.12 -7.47
N TYR A 239 30.87 -9.90 -7.19
CA TYR A 239 30.05 -8.87 -7.85
C TYR A 239 29.60 -7.79 -6.88
N ILE A 240 29.66 -6.55 -7.35
CA ILE A 240 29.07 -5.38 -6.67
C ILE A 240 27.87 -4.92 -7.51
N ASN A 241 26.68 -5.01 -6.94
CA ASN A 241 25.50 -4.33 -7.46
C ASN A 241 25.47 -2.89 -6.94
N ARG A 242 25.20 -1.94 -7.80
CA ARG A 242 25.02 -0.53 -7.43
C ARG A 242 23.65 -0.02 -7.85
N GLU A 243 22.68 -0.92 -7.88
CA GLU A 243 21.28 -0.65 -8.15
C GLU A 243 20.99 0.04 -9.49
N GLU A 244 19.79 0.54 -9.69
CA GLU A 244 19.27 1.17 -10.89
C GLU A 244 19.62 2.66 -10.99
N ASP A 245 19.40 3.24 -12.19
CA ASP A 245 19.59 4.68 -12.45
C ASP A 245 18.29 5.49 -12.39
N LEU A 246 17.14 4.86 -12.20
CA LEU A 246 15.80 5.48 -12.10
C LEU A 246 15.45 6.44 -13.25
N GLY A 247 16.09 6.29 -14.42
CA GLY A 247 15.93 7.18 -15.57
C GLY A 247 16.64 8.52 -15.44
N LEU A 248 17.39 8.74 -14.35
CA LEU A 248 18.12 10.00 -14.12
C LEU A 248 19.40 10.03 -14.94
N GLU A 249 19.48 10.93 -15.92
CA GLU A 249 20.61 11.02 -16.85
C GLU A 249 21.98 11.18 -16.15
N GLY A 250 22.05 12.00 -15.11
CA GLY A 250 23.26 12.20 -14.31
C GLY A 250 23.71 10.92 -13.61
N LEU A 251 22.78 10.21 -12.98
CA LEU A 251 23.04 8.94 -12.29
C LEU A 251 23.44 7.84 -13.30
N ARG A 252 22.72 7.73 -14.40
CA ARG A 252 23.05 6.82 -15.51
C ARG A 252 24.47 7.05 -16.02
N LYS A 253 24.83 8.30 -16.29
CA LYS A 253 26.19 8.68 -16.72
C LYS A 253 27.23 8.32 -15.67
N ALA A 254 26.95 8.57 -14.40
CA ALA A 254 27.85 8.22 -13.29
C ALA A 254 28.08 6.70 -13.23
N LYS A 255 27.01 5.89 -13.27
CA LYS A 255 27.11 4.41 -13.23
C LYS A 255 27.82 3.85 -14.47
N LEU A 256 27.46 4.27 -15.67
CA LEU A 256 28.13 3.87 -16.93
C LEU A 256 29.62 4.25 -16.97
N SER A 257 30.02 5.32 -16.30
CA SER A 257 31.43 5.75 -16.27
C SER A 257 32.36 4.76 -15.56
N TYR A 258 31.82 3.83 -14.76
CA TYR A 258 32.57 2.74 -14.16
C TYR A 258 32.61 1.47 -15.02
N GLN A 259 32.02 1.51 -16.22
CA GLN A 259 32.00 0.42 -17.21
C GLN A 259 31.43 -0.87 -16.59
N PRO A 260 30.13 -0.95 -16.32
CA PRO A 260 29.53 -2.15 -15.72
C PRO A 260 29.85 -3.40 -16.55
N ASP A 261 30.04 -4.52 -15.86
CA ASP A 261 30.31 -5.82 -16.49
C ASP A 261 29.01 -6.49 -16.94
N LEU A 262 27.93 -6.20 -16.22
CA LEU A 262 26.59 -6.65 -16.56
C LEU A 262 25.57 -5.54 -16.22
N ILE A 263 24.62 -5.35 -17.11
CA ILE A 263 23.39 -4.60 -16.82
C ILE A 263 22.29 -5.67 -16.72
N LEU A 264 21.75 -5.84 -15.54
CA LEU A 264 20.72 -6.82 -15.26
C LEU A 264 19.35 -6.22 -15.52
N ASP A 265 18.75 -6.55 -16.65
CA ASP A 265 17.39 -6.17 -16.96
C ASP A 265 16.42 -6.86 -15.99
N LYS A 266 15.48 -6.08 -15.48
CA LYS A 266 14.35 -6.54 -14.66
C LYS A 266 13.08 -6.38 -15.46
N MET A 267 12.34 -7.48 -15.62
CA MET A 267 11.06 -7.48 -16.33
C MET A 267 9.91 -7.45 -15.32
N THR A 268 8.81 -6.87 -15.76
CA THR A 268 7.50 -7.10 -15.13
C THR A 268 6.70 -8.06 -15.99
N ALA A 269 6.31 -9.18 -15.40
CA ALA A 269 5.39 -10.14 -16.01
C ALA A 269 3.96 -9.77 -15.59
N THR A 270 3.09 -9.55 -16.56
CA THR A 270 1.67 -9.26 -16.32
C THR A 270 0.83 -10.38 -16.95
N LEU A 271 -0.12 -10.92 -16.20
CA LEU A 271 -1.05 -11.94 -16.71
C LEU A 271 -1.87 -11.36 -17.86
N THR A 272 -1.87 -12.02 -19.02
CA THR A 272 -2.58 -11.54 -20.22
C THR A 272 -4.08 -11.85 -20.18
N ALA A 273 -4.44 -12.97 -19.55
CA ALA A 273 -5.82 -13.35 -19.33
C ALA A 273 -5.92 -14.35 -18.17
N TYR A 274 -6.88 -14.14 -17.29
CA TYR A 274 -7.22 -15.17 -16.30
C TYR A 274 -7.77 -16.43 -16.99
N PRO A 275 -7.57 -17.61 -16.39
CA PRO A 275 -8.23 -18.82 -16.86
C PRO A 275 -9.72 -18.57 -17.01
N LYS A 276 -10.29 -19.03 -18.12
CA LYS A 276 -11.75 -18.92 -18.34
C LYS A 276 -12.50 -19.57 -17.19
N GLU A 277 -13.61 -18.95 -16.78
CA GLU A 277 -14.52 -19.56 -15.81
C GLU A 277 -14.98 -20.94 -16.34
N THR A 278 -15.00 -21.92 -15.46
CA THR A 278 -15.59 -23.23 -15.76
C THR A 278 -17.11 -23.09 -15.89
N GLU A 279 -17.77 -24.09 -16.50
CA GLU A 279 -19.24 -24.11 -16.58
C GLU A 279 -19.90 -24.02 -15.20
N GLU A 280 -19.30 -24.66 -14.21
CA GLU A 280 -19.79 -24.61 -12.82
C GLU A 280 -19.63 -23.21 -12.21
N GLU A 281 -18.50 -22.55 -12.40
CA GLU A 281 -18.26 -21.18 -11.94
C GLU A 281 -19.20 -20.18 -12.60
N MET A 282 -19.41 -20.30 -13.91
CA MET A 282 -20.39 -19.50 -14.65
C MET A 282 -21.81 -19.74 -14.12
N ARG A 283 -22.17 -20.99 -13.82
CA ARG A 283 -23.45 -21.32 -13.23
C ARG A 283 -23.63 -20.69 -11.84
N ILE A 284 -22.64 -20.80 -10.96
CA ILE A 284 -22.65 -20.18 -9.63
C ILE A 284 -22.80 -18.66 -9.74
N ARG A 285 -22.04 -18.02 -10.63
CA ARG A 285 -22.16 -16.57 -10.88
C ARG A 285 -23.55 -16.18 -11.34
N PHE A 286 -24.13 -16.92 -12.26
CA PHE A 286 -25.48 -16.69 -12.75
C PHE A 286 -26.53 -16.85 -11.63
N GLU A 287 -26.47 -17.94 -10.86
CA GLU A 287 -27.37 -18.22 -9.74
C GLU A 287 -27.22 -17.18 -8.61
N THR A 288 -25.99 -16.75 -8.30
CA THR A 288 -25.75 -15.68 -7.32
C THR A 288 -26.40 -14.37 -7.76
N ARG A 289 -26.26 -14.01 -9.04
CA ARG A 289 -26.90 -12.83 -9.60
C ARG A 289 -28.43 -12.92 -9.52
N HIS A 290 -29.00 -14.04 -9.86
CA HIS A 290 -30.45 -14.27 -9.75
C HIS A 290 -30.95 -14.21 -8.31
N LEU A 291 -30.17 -14.69 -7.35
CA LEU A 291 -30.52 -14.57 -5.95
C LEU A 291 -30.49 -13.08 -5.51
N TRP A 292 -29.48 -12.32 -5.97
CA TRP A 292 -29.39 -10.88 -5.72
C TRP A 292 -30.62 -10.14 -6.27
N GLU A 293 -30.94 -10.31 -7.54
CA GLU A 293 -32.09 -9.68 -8.23
C GLU A 293 -33.42 -9.93 -7.51
N ARG A 294 -33.59 -11.06 -6.83
CA ARG A 294 -34.78 -11.38 -6.02
C ARG A 294 -34.72 -10.86 -4.60
N SER A 295 -33.54 -10.56 -4.10
CA SER A 295 -33.34 -10.21 -2.69
C SER A 295 -33.28 -8.69 -2.46
N PHE A 296 -32.80 -7.95 -3.45
CA PHE A 296 -32.61 -6.51 -3.39
C PHE A 296 -33.41 -5.81 -4.48
N ALA A 297 -33.82 -4.57 -4.20
CA ALA A 297 -34.54 -3.71 -5.14
C ALA A 297 -33.61 -2.85 -6.01
N ASP A 298 -32.36 -3.29 -6.18
CA ASP A 298 -31.36 -2.52 -6.90
C ASP A 298 -31.69 -2.34 -8.38
N PRO A 299 -31.39 -1.17 -8.98
CA PRO A 299 -31.54 -0.97 -10.41
C PRO A 299 -30.70 -1.97 -11.23
N ARG A 300 -31.27 -2.42 -12.36
CA ARG A 300 -30.56 -3.39 -13.21
C ARG A 300 -29.19 -2.89 -13.67
N ALA A 301 -29.06 -1.59 -13.96
CA ALA A 301 -27.78 -0.98 -14.34
C ALA A 301 -26.71 -1.13 -13.26
N PHE A 302 -27.09 -0.94 -11.99
CA PHE A 302 -26.22 -1.18 -10.85
C PHE A 302 -25.80 -2.66 -10.73
N ILE A 303 -26.76 -3.59 -10.85
CA ILE A 303 -26.46 -5.03 -10.79
C ILE A 303 -25.51 -5.43 -11.92
N ASP A 304 -25.72 -4.90 -13.13
CA ASP A 304 -24.85 -5.13 -14.30
C ASP A 304 -23.42 -4.60 -14.02
N LEU A 305 -23.31 -3.40 -13.46
CA LEU A 305 -22.02 -2.81 -13.05
C LEU A 305 -21.34 -3.67 -11.97
N TYR A 306 -22.06 -4.01 -10.91
CA TYR A 306 -21.54 -4.78 -9.79
C TYR A 306 -21.00 -6.14 -10.22
N PHE A 307 -21.78 -6.91 -10.99
CA PHE A 307 -21.38 -8.24 -11.47
C PHE A 307 -20.29 -8.19 -12.55
N ARG A 308 -20.07 -7.06 -13.18
CA ARG A 308 -18.96 -6.84 -14.11
C ARG A 308 -17.68 -6.44 -13.38
N GLU A 309 -17.76 -5.49 -12.45
CA GLU A 309 -16.58 -4.85 -11.84
C GLU A 309 -16.20 -5.41 -10.47
N LYS A 310 -17.17 -5.77 -9.62
CA LYS A 310 -16.94 -6.19 -8.23
C LYS A 310 -16.96 -7.70 -8.04
N TYR A 311 -17.90 -8.40 -8.71
CA TYR A 311 -18.01 -9.85 -8.56
C TYR A 311 -16.72 -10.53 -8.99
N ARG A 312 -16.21 -11.38 -8.11
CA ARG A 312 -15.14 -12.34 -8.41
C ARG A 312 -15.47 -13.65 -7.69
N LYS A 313 -15.21 -14.80 -8.34
CA LYS A 313 -15.48 -16.11 -7.73
C LYS A 313 -14.80 -16.31 -6.39
N GLU A 314 -13.60 -15.75 -6.23
CA GLU A 314 -12.78 -15.80 -5.02
C GLU A 314 -13.36 -14.98 -3.86
N ARG A 315 -14.27 -14.05 -4.15
CA ARG A 315 -14.96 -13.20 -3.18
C ARG A 315 -16.36 -13.69 -2.84
N ASN A 316 -16.86 -14.68 -3.58
CA ASN A 316 -18.24 -15.12 -3.52
C ASN A 316 -18.36 -16.38 -2.67
N GLU A 317 -18.88 -16.23 -1.46
CA GLU A 317 -19.24 -17.34 -0.59
C GLU A 317 -20.70 -17.74 -0.83
N VAL A 318 -20.95 -19.03 -1.10
CA VAL A 318 -22.28 -19.50 -1.47
C VAL A 318 -22.64 -20.83 -0.79
N ILE A 319 -23.93 -21.00 -0.53
CA ILE A 319 -24.51 -22.31 -0.24
C ILE A 319 -25.38 -22.73 -1.41
N VAL A 320 -25.07 -23.89 -1.98
CA VAL A 320 -25.80 -24.49 -3.08
C VAL A 320 -26.69 -25.62 -2.56
N ARG A 321 -27.95 -25.65 -2.98
CA ARG A 321 -28.90 -26.76 -2.76
C ARG A 321 -29.63 -27.05 -4.07
N ASP A 322 -29.71 -28.30 -4.43
CA ASP A 322 -30.37 -28.77 -5.67
C ASP A 322 -29.92 -28.00 -6.93
N GLY A 323 -28.62 -27.72 -7.02
CA GLY A 323 -28.01 -27.00 -8.11
C GLY A 323 -28.25 -25.48 -8.14
N ARG A 324 -28.91 -24.89 -7.13
CA ARG A 324 -29.18 -23.45 -7.03
C ARG A 324 -28.44 -22.83 -5.87
N VAL A 325 -27.99 -21.60 -6.04
CA VAL A 325 -27.47 -20.77 -4.94
C VAL A 325 -28.64 -20.30 -4.08
N VAL A 326 -28.70 -20.76 -2.84
CA VAL A 326 -29.78 -20.44 -1.88
C VAL A 326 -29.36 -19.43 -0.82
N SER A 327 -28.06 -19.23 -0.63
CA SER A 327 -27.52 -18.16 0.21
C SER A 327 -26.17 -17.72 -0.36
N ALA A 328 -25.90 -16.43 -0.35
CA ALA A 328 -24.67 -15.85 -0.89
C ALA A 328 -24.26 -14.61 -0.10
N LEU A 329 -22.97 -14.35 -0.07
CA LEU A 329 -22.38 -13.04 0.29
C LEU A 329 -21.11 -12.79 -0.55
N GLN A 330 -20.78 -11.52 -0.73
CA GLN A 330 -19.54 -11.09 -1.33
C GLN A 330 -18.61 -10.56 -0.24
N LYS A 331 -17.34 -10.95 -0.29
CA LYS A 331 -16.29 -10.47 0.59
C LYS A 331 -15.33 -9.59 -0.20
N LEU A 332 -15.52 -8.27 -0.10
CA LEU A 332 -14.73 -7.31 -0.84
C LEU A 332 -13.53 -6.85 -0.01
N PRO A 333 -12.32 -6.81 -0.59
CA PRO A 333 -11.13 -6.31 0.09
C PRO A 333 -11.15 -4.78 0.12
N TYR A 334 -11.34 -4.22 1.29
CA TYR A 334 -11.25 -2.79 1.55
C TYR A 334 -10.31 -2.56 2.73
N PRO A 335 -9.00 -2.39 2.49
CA PRO A 335 -8.07 -2.07 3.57
C PRO A 335 -8.45 -0.74 4.23
N MET A 336 -7.98 -0.51 5.45
CA MET A 336 -8.22 0.72 6.19
C MET A 336 -6.90 1.28 6.71
N THR A 337 -6.72 2.61 6.61
CA THR A 337 -5.65 3.28 7.35
C THR A 337 -5.94 3.22 8.85
N TYR A 338 -4.93 2.96 9.65
CA TYR A 338 -4.99 2.90 11.11
C TYR A 338 -3.69 3.47 11.68
N GLY A 339 -3.72 4.71 12.14
CA GLY A 339 -2.53 5.36 12.70
C GLY A 339 -1.31 5.35 11.77
N GLY A 340 -1.50 5.63 10.47
CA GLY A 340 -0.44 5.62 9.48
C GLY A 340 -0.03 4.23 8.96
N ARG A 341 -0.69 3.16 9.42
CA ARG A 341 -0.54 1.79 8.90
C ARG A 341 -1.73 1.43 8.02
N MET A 342 -1.52 0.50 7.10
CA MET A 342 -2.60 -0.07 6.28
C MET A 342 -2.97 -1.45 6.85
N LEU A 343 -4.19 -1.57 7.40
CA LEU A 343 -4.71 -2.84 7.89
C LEU A 343 -5.57 -3.52 6.81
N PRO A 344 -5.37 -4.81 6.53
CA PRO A 344 -6.24 -5.55 5.66
C PRO A 344 -7.61 -5.71 6.31
N ALA A 345 -8.66 -5.34 5.60
CA ALA A 345 -10.03 -5.50 6.04
C ALA A 345 -10.93 -5.99 4.92
N SER A 346 -12.11 -6.50 5.27
CA SER A 346 -13.06 -7.02 4.31
C SER A 346 -14.46 -6.47 4.55
N TYR A 347 -15.07 -5.97 3.48
CA TYR A 347 -16.46 -5.53 3.46
C TYR A 347 -17.38 -6.68 3.05
N ILE A 348 -18.41 -6.97 3.83
CA ILE A 348 -19.45 -7.93 3.49
C ILE A 348 -20.55 -7.22 2.73
N SER A 349 -20.69 -7.56 1.46
CA SER A 349 -21.66 -6.99 0.53
C SER A 349 -22.61 -8.06 0.02
N GLY A 350 -23.83 -7.70 -0.38
CA GLY A 350 -24.79 -8.56 -1.04
C GLY A 350 -25.18 -9.80 -0.24
N ALA A 351 -25.16 -9.72 1.09
CA ALA A 351 -25.53 -10.83 1.97
C ALA A 351 -27.02 -11.14 1.87
N CYS A 352 -27.38 -12.24 1.20
CA CYS A 352 -28.77 -12.61 0.95
C CYS A 352 -29.02 -14.11 1.07
N THR A 353 -30.27 -14.45 1.40
CA THR A 353 -30.76 -15.84 1.47
C THR A 353 -32.15 -15.91 0.86
N ASP A 354 -32.35 -16.88 -0.03
CA ASP A 354 -33.64 -17.17 -0.66
C ASP A 354 -34.74 -17.31 0.41
N GLU A 355 -35.89 -16.71 0.22
CA GLU A 355 -36.98 -16.63 1.20
C GLU A 355 -37.40 -17.99 1.72
N ASN A 356 -37.39 -19.04 0.90
CA ASN A 356 -37.76 -20.41 1.27
C ASN A 356 -36.71 -21.11 2.14
N TYR A 357 -35.51 -20.52 2.25
CA TYR A 357 -34.36 -21.05 2.99
C TYR A 357 -33.96 -20.16 4.19
N ARG A 358 -34.67 -19.06 4.43
CA ARG A 358 -34.43 -18.18 5.59
C ARG A 358 -34.67 -18.89 6.90
N ARG A 359 -34.08 -18.39 7.99
CA ARG A 359 -34.18 -18.90 9.37
C ARG A 359 -33.65 -20.31 9.55
N ARG A 360 -32.78 -20.80 8.66
CA ARG A 360 -32.12 -22.12 8.76
C ARG A 360 -30.62 -22.01 9.10
N GLY A 361 -30.13 -20.84 9.49
CA GLY A 361 -28.74 -20.61 9.89
C GLY A 361 -27.74 -20.45 8.73
N LEU A 362 -28.20 -20.49 7.44
CA LEU A 362 -27.31 -20.50 6.27
C LEU A 362 -26.40 -19.26 6.17
N MET A 363 -26.95 -18.07 6.42
CA MET A 363 -26.13 -16.84 6.41
C MET A 363 -25.09 -16.84 7.53
N GLY A 364 -25.41 -17.39 8.70
CA GLY A 364 -24.46 -17.56 9.78
C GLY A 364 -23.32 -18.53 9.44
N GLU A 365 -23.61 -19.58 8.66
CA GLU A 365 -22.60 -20.49 8.11
C GLU A 365 -21.68 -19.76 7.14
N LEU A 366 -22.22 -18.96 6.20
CA LEU A 366 -21.43 -18.17 5.26
C LEU A 366 -20.56 -17.12 5.94
N LEU A 367 -21.07 -16.41 6.95
CA LEU A 367 -20.28 -15.45 7.72
C LEU A 367 -19.07 -16.11 8.39
N LYS A 368 -19.29 -17.30 9.00
CA LYS A 368 -18.18 -18.06 9.59
C LYS A 368 -17.15 -18.49 8.54
N GLN A 369 -17.59 -18.93 7.36
CA GLN A 369 -16.68 -19.26 6.25
C GLN A 369 -15.91 -18.02 5.78
N ALA A 370 -16.58 -16.88 5.65
CA ALA A 370 -15.95 -15.62 5.23
C ALA A 370 -14.86 -15.12 6.19
N PHE A 371 -14.93 -15.48 7.49
CA PHE A 371 -13.89 -15.11 8.45
C PHE A 371 -12.59 -15.92 8.28
N HIS A 372 -12.66 -17.11 7.69
CA HIS A 372 -11.53 -18.03 7.51
C HIS A 372 -10.91 -17.94 6.11
N PHE A 373 -10.51 -16.76 5.65
CA PHE A 373 -9.92 -16.61 4.33
C PHE A 373 -8.41 -16.93 4.33
N PRO A 374 -7.88 -17.80 3.41
CA PRO A 374 -6.58 -18.42 3.56
C PRO A 374 -5.36 -17.56 3.19
N LEU A 375 -5.48 -16.45 2.44
CA LEU A 375 -4.32 -15.73 1.88
C LEU A 375 -4.04 -14.35 2.46
N ALA A 376 -5.03 -13.69 3.05
CA ALA A 376 -4.83 -12.49 3.85
C ALA A 376 -5.85 -12.51 4.97
N LYS A 377 -5.43 -12.85 6.18
CA LYS A 377 -6.29 -12.64 7.34
C LYS A 377 -6.61 -11.16 7.39
N SER A 378 -7.89 -10.81 7.14
CA SER A 378 -8.37 -9.47 7.43
C SER A 378 -8.20 -9.23 8.92
N ALA A 379 -7.66 -8.07 9.32
CA ALA A 379 -7.61 -7.70 10.73
C ALA A 379 -9.03 -7.54 11.28
N PHE A 380 -9.94 -7.03 10.47
CA PHE A 380 -11.35 -6.92 10.80
C PHE A 380 -12.23 -7.05 9.55
N SER A 381 -13.53 -7.32 9.79
CA SER A 381 -14.59 -7.32 8.79
C SER A 381 -15.60 -6.24 9.11
N PHE A 382 -16.21 -5.63 8.10
CA PHE A 382 -17.22 -4.60 8.29
C PHE A 382 -18.36 -4.73 7.29
N LEU A 383 -19.49 -4.11 7.60
CA LEU A 383 -20.71 -4.13 6.77
C LEU A 383 -21.63 -2.94 7.10
N ILE A 384 -22.55 -2.67 6.20
CA ILE A 384 -23.64 -1.71 6.39
C ILE A 384 -24.94 -2.51 6.52
N PRO A 385 -25.57 -2.55 7.70
CA PRO A 385 -26.86 -3.23 7.86
C PRO A 385 -27.99 -2.40 7.28
N ALA A 386 -28.77 -2.95 6.36
CA ALA A 386 -29.87 -2.21 5.71
C ALA A 386 -31.03 -1.86 6.67
N THR A 387 -31.14 -2.52 7.84
CA THR A 387 -32.18 -2.24 8.86
C THR A 387 -31.64 -2.49 10.27
N ALA A 388 -32.30 -1.91 11.27
CA ALA A 388 -31.98 -2.14 12.68
C ALA A 388 -32.10 -3.61 13.12
N GLU A 389 -33.04 -4.37 12.51
CA GLU A 389 -33.17 -5.82 12.77
C GLU A 389 -31.95 -6.57 12.23
N LEU A 390 -31.42 -6.17 11.08
CA LEU A 390 -30.19 -6.76 10.54
C LEU A 390 -28.97 -6.37 11.39
N ALA A 391 -28.89 -5.15 11.91
CA ALA A 391 -27.86 -4.78 12.87
C ALA A 391 -27.91 -5.70 14.13
N THR A 392 -29.09 -5.94 14.68
CA THR A 392 -29.29 -6.89 15.78
C THR A 392 -28.90 -8.33 15.38
N TYR A 393 -29.15 -8.72 14.15
CA TYR A 393 -28.75 -10.03 13.64
C TYR A 393 -27.22 -10.16 13.56
N TYR A 394 -26.53 -9.17 12.99
CA TYR A 394 -25.05 -9.19 12.85
C TYR A 394 -24.33 -9.09 14.20
N ALA A 395 -24.93 -8.42 15.19
CA ALA A 395 -24.39 -8.38 16.55
C ALA A 395 -24.19 -9.77 17.17
N LYS A 396 -25.00 -10.78 16.80
CA LYS A 396 -24.83 -12.18 17.21
C LYS A 396 -23.55 -12.83 16.68
N PHE A 397 -22.93 -12.22 15.69
CA PHE A 397 -21.67 -12.66 15.08
C PHE A 397 -20.48 -11.78 15.53
N GLY A 398 -20.64 -10.99 16.59
CA GLY A 398 -19.60 -10.14 17.14
C GLY A 398 -19.40 -8.80 16.43
N TYR A 399 -20.28 -8.41 15.50
CA TYR A 399 -20.27 -7.08 14.92
C TYR A 399 -20.82 -6.05 15.92
N THR A 400 -20.20 -4.88 15.94
CA THR A 400 -20.64 -3.74 16.77
C THR A 400 -20.68 -2.46 15.91
N PRO A 401 -21.58 -1.50 16.19
CA PRO A 401 -21.60 -0.22 15.49
C PRO A 401 -20.27 0.51 15.70
N CYS A 402 -19.64 0.93 14.59
CA CYS A 402 -18.34 1.62 14.62
C CYS A 402 -18.29 2.84 13.71
N PHE A 403 -18.89 2.75 12.53
CA PHE A 403 -18.82 3.84 11.55
C PHE A 403 -19.98 4.78 11.72
N ARG A 404 -19.69 6.07 11.78
CA ARG A 404 -20.70 7.13 11.86
C ARG A 404 -20.78 7.87 10.54
N PHE A 405 -21.95 8.44 10.26
CA PHE A 405 -22.23 9.23 9.08
C PHE A 405 -23.00 10.47 9.47
N GLY A 406 -22.55 11.63 9.03
CA GLY A 406 -23.18 12.91 9.34
C GLY A 406 -22.85 13.95 8.28
N TRP A 407 -23.65 15.01 8.23
CA TRP A 407 -23.47 16.14 7.35
C TRP A 407 -23.19 17.39 8.16
N LYS A 408 -22.26 18.20 7.67
CA LYS A 408 -21.96 19.51 8.23
C LYS A 408 -22.42 20.57 7.24
N GLU A 409 -23.43 21.33 7.63
CA GLU A 409 -23.91 22.48 6.87
C GLU A 409 -22.81 23.54 6.76
N THR A 410 -22.54 23.99 5.56
CA THR A 410 -21.49 24.97 5.26
C THR A 410 -22.08 26.08 4.42
N HIS A 411 -21.84 27.33 4.85
CA HIS A 411 -22.19 28.52 4.12
C HIS A 411 -20.94 29.07 3.42
N PRO A 412 -20.75 28.77 2.13
CA PRO A 412 -19.57 29.25 1.42
C PRO A 412 -19.59 30.74 1.27
N ASN A 413 -18.50 31.40 1.61
CA ASN A 413 -18.36 32.83 1.31
C ASN A 413 -18.28 32.99 -0.22
N PRO A 414 -18.94 34.04 -0.78
CA PRO A 414 -18.80 34.32 -2.20
C PRO A 414 -17.32 34.54 -2.54
N PRO A 415 -16.85 34.09 -3.73
CA PRO A 415 -15.47 34.28 -4.15
C PRO A 415 -15.09 35.75 -3.99
N CYS A 416 -14.02 36.06 -3.28
CA CYS A 416 -13.53 37.43 -3.13
C CYS A 416 -13.13 37.97 -4.51
N GLU A 417 -13.85 38.93 -5.02
CA GLU A 417 -13.45 39.73 -6.18
C GLU A 417 -12.15 40.48 -5.81
N GLY A 418 -11.00 39.99 -6.23
CA GLY A 418 -9.76 40.77 -6.20
C GLY A 418 -8.57 40.30 -5.36
N GLY A 419 -8.53 39.07 -4.93
CA GLY A 419 -7.36 38.51 -4.21
C GLY A 419 -6.64 37.41 -5.03
N GLY A 420 -5.51 37.73 -5.60
CA GLY A 420 -4.70 36.98 -6.54
C GLY A 420 -4.26 35.59 -6.12
N ILE A 421 -5.14 34.61 -6.26
CA ILE A 421 -4.75 33.21 -6.26
C ILE A 421 -5.32 32.60 -7.53
N ASP A 422 -4.43 32.02 -8.32
CA ASP A 422 -4.75 31.37 -9.60
C ASP A 422 -5.40 29.98 -9.35
N LEU A 423 -6.60 29.99 -8.72
CA LEU A 423 -7.38 28.78 -8.46
C LEU A 423 -8.42 28.62 -9.58
N THR A 424 -8.26 27.58 -10.37
CA THR A 424 -9.20 27.18 -11.41
C THR A 424 -10.07 26.03 -10.92
N VAL A 425 -11.39 26.21 -10.85
CA VAL A 425 -12.34 25.17 -10.45
C VAL A 425 -13.16 24.73 -11.66
N ARG A 426 -13.30 23.44 -11.86
CA ARG A 426 -14.12 22.88 -12.95
C ARG A 426 -14.72 21.53 -12.59
N GLU A 427 -15.85 21.22 -13.19
CA GLU A 427 -16.38 19.87 -13.25
C GLU A 427 -15.52 19.02 -14.17
N VAL A 428 -15.27 17.78 -13.76
CA VAL A 428 -14.54 16.79 -14.56
C VAL A 428 -15.39 15.55 -14.76
N LEU A 429 -15.42 15.08 -16.01
CA LEU A 429 -16.04 13.80 -16.35
C LEU A 429 -14.95 12.74 -16.42
N PRO A 430 -14.86 11.82 -15.47
CA PRO A 430 -13.90 10.74 -15.56
C PRO A 430 -14.31 9.79 -16.68
N HIS A 431 -13.73 9.94 -17.87
CA HIS A 431 -13.91 8.99 -18.96
C HIS A 431 -13.15 7.69 -18.66
N ARG A 432 -13.76 6.58 -18.98
CA ARG A 432 -13.26 5.22 -18.68
C ARG A 432 -11.88 4.93 -19.30
N GLU A 433 -11.55 5.53 -20.44
CA GLU A 433 -10.26 5.41 -21.11
C GLU A 433 -9.15 6.19 -20.40
N ASP A 434 -9.50 7.29 -19.71
CA ASP A 434 -8.56 8.15 -18.97
C ASP A 434 -8.28 7.65 -17.55
N LEU A 435 -9.09 6.70 -17.05
CA LEU A 435 -9.00 6.21 -15.66
C LEU A 435 -7.73 5.39 -15.36
N GLY A 436 -7.05 4.87 -16.36
CA GLY A 436 -5.77 4.14 -16.18
C GLY A 436 -4.63 5.00 -15.64
N GLY A 437 -4.75 6.31 -15.72
CA GLY A 437 -3.78 7.32 -15.28
C GLY A 437 -4.44 8.61 -14.81
N SER A 438 -5.73 8.57 -14.40
CA SER A 438 -6.43 9.77 -13.95
C SER A 438 -5.76 10.35 -12.71
N GLU A 439 -5.09 11.46 -12.91
CA GLU A 439 -4.49 12.31 -11.87
C GLU A 439 -5.45 12.53 -10.69
N PHE A 440 -6.76 12.65 -10.97
CA PHE A 440 -7.78 12.95 -9.97
C PHE A 440 -8.07 11.78 -9.04
N LEU A 441 -8.15 10.55 -9.57
CA LEU A 441 -8.36 9.36 -8.73
C LEU A 441 -7.13 9.02 -7.90
N ILE A 442 -5.94 9.27 -8.42
CA ILE A 442 -4.69 9.14 -7.68
C ILE A 442 -4.67 10.18 -6.55
N TYR A 443 -5.01 11.44 -6.84
CA TYR A 443 -5.09 12.50 -5.85
C TYR A 443 -6.11 12.15 -4.74
N LEU A 444 -7.32 11.72 -5.11
CA LEU A 444 -8.35 11.29 -4.17
C LEU A 444 -7.85 10.16 -3.26
N ARG A 445 -7.30 9.10 -3.84
CA ARG A 445 -6.73 7.98 -3.09
C ARG A 445 -5.64 8.43 -2.12
N ASP A 446 -4.68 9.22 -2.60
CA ASP A 446 -3.56 9.68 -1.80
C ASP A 446 -4.05 10.51 -0.60
N LYS A 447 -5.06 11.38 -0.82
CA LYS A 447 -5.69 12.15 0.26
C LYS A 447 -6.49 11.29 1.25
N MET A 448 -7.16 10.25 0.78
CA MET A 448 -7.81 9.29 1.68
C MET A 448 -6.79 8.53 2.53
N GLN A 449 -5.60 8.25 2.00
CA GLN A 449 -4.52 7.59 2.75
C GLN A 449 -3.88 8.48 3.83
N GLU A 450 -3.98 9.80 3.71
CA GLU A 450 -3.52 10.74 4.76
C GLU A 450 -4.42 10.73 6.01
N ARG A 451 -5.64 10.18 5.92
CA ARG A 451 -6.58 10.10 7.05
C ARG A 451 -6.17 9.01 8.03
N THR A 452 -6.25 9.31 9.33
CA THR A 452 -5.79 8.40 10.41
C THR A 452 -6.52 7.08 10.42
N MET A 453 -7.86 7.10 10.24
CA MET A 453 -8.74 5.93 10.15
C MET A 453 -9.74 6.11 9.02
N CYS A 454 -9.47 5.51 7.90
CA CYS A 454 -10.32 5.62 6.72
C CYS A 454 -10.29 4.32 5.90
N VAL A 455 -11.46 3.83 5.51
CA VAL A 455 -11.59 2.74 4.54
C VAL A 455 -10.98 3.21 3.21
N GLN A 456 -10.14 2.37 2.63
CA GLN A 456 -9.39 2.68 1.41
C GLN A 456 -9.94 1.90 0.22
N HIS A 457 -9.97 2.56 -0.92
CA HIS A 457 -10.41 1.95 -2.18
C HIS A 457 -9.20 1.64 -3.07
N PRO A 458 -9.02 0.39 -3.54
CA PRO A 458 -8.14 0.09 -4.66
C PRO A 458 -8.52 0.92 -5.89
N LEU A 459 -7.56 1.30 -6.74
CA LEU A 459 -7.86 2.15 -7.92
C LEU A 459 -8.93 1.56 -8.85
N ASP A 460 -8.92 0.24 -9.05
CA ASP A 460 -9.95 -0.42 -9.87
C ASP A 460 -11.32 -0.37 -9.20
N ASP A 461 -11.35 -0.31 -7.87
CA ASP A 461 -12.56 -0.11 -7.09
C ASP A 461 -13.12 1.30 -7.23
N LEU A 462 -12.26 2.32 -7.10
CA LEU A 462 -12.66 3.72 -7.33
C LEU A 462 -13.29 3.93 -8.72
N ARG A 463 -12.84 3.21 -9.74
CA ARG A 463 -13.46 3.24 -11.08
C ARG A 463 -14.93 2.80 -11.04
N ALA A 464 -15.19 1.66 -10.37
CA ALA A 464 -16.55 1.15 -10.26
C ALA A 464 -17.43 2.06 -9.42
N VAL A 465 -16.87 2.67 -8.35
CA VAL A 465 -17.55 3.67 -7.53
C VAL A 465 -17.90 4.90 -8.34
N VAL A 466 -16.98 5.43 -9.13
CA VAL A 466 -17.21 6.61 -9.99
C VAL A 466 -18.24 6.31 -11.08
N ASP A 467 -18.22 5.11 -11.70
CA ASP A 467 -19.22 4.67 -12.66
C ASP A 467 -20.62 4.61 -12.01
N ASP A 468 -20.72 4.10 -10.77
CA ASP A 468 -21.96 4.04 -9.99
C ASP A 468 -22.49 5.43 -9.64
N MET A 469 -21.63 6.30 -9.12
CA MET A 469 -21.96 7.69 -8.79
C MET A 469 -22.43 8.46 -10.02
N HIS A 470 -21.77 8.30 -11.14
CA HIS A 470 -22.19 8.93 -12.40
C HIS A 470 -23.57 8.44 -12.85
N MET A 471 -23.87 7.15 -12.72
CA MET A 471 -25.21 6.62 -12.99
C MET A 471 -26.27 7.17 -12.04
N ALA A 472 -25.88 7.50 -10.79
CA ALA A 472 -26.74 8.13 -9.80
C ALA A 472 -26.89 9.65 -10.01
N GLY A 473 -26.18 10.26 -10.97
CA GLY A 473 -26.21 11.68 -11.27
C GLY A 473 -25.22 12.53 -10.45
N ASP A 474 -24.28 11.90 -9.76
CA ASP A 474 -23.23 12.62 -9.06
C ASP A 474 -22.20 13.21 -10.03
N THR A 475 -21.58 14.32 -9.64
CA THR A 475 -20.56 15.02 -10.42
C THR A 475 -19.26 15.12 -9.64
N MET A 476 -18.13 15.09 -10.34
CA MET A 476 -16.81 15.29 -9.75
C MET A 476 -16.28 16.68 -10.10
N TRP A 477 -15.79 17.38 -9.10
CA TRP A 477 -15.24 18.72 -9.21
C TRP A 477 -13.80 18.78 -8.73
N VAL A 478 -12.96 19.52 -9.44
CA VAL A 478 -11.54 19.70 -9.06
C VAL A 478 -11.18 21.17 -9.04
N ALA A 479 -10.34 21.52 -8.06
CA ALA A 479 -9.65 22.80 -7.98
C ALA A 479 -8.17 22.61 -8.29
N ARG A 480 -7.60 23.50 -9.11
CA ARG A 480 -6.19 23.45 -9.50
C ARG A 480 -5.50 24.79 -9.24
N ARG A 481 -4.23 24.73 -8.81
CA ARG A 481 -3.28 25.84 -8.84
C ARG A 481 -2.26 25.58 -9.95
N GLY A 482 -2.38 26.29 -11.08
CA GLY A 482 -1.63 25.94 -12.29
C GLY A 482 -1.96 24.51 -12.76
N GLU A 483 -0.95 23.66 -12.87
CA GLU A 483 -1.12 22.26 -13.30
C GLU A 483 -1.41 21.28 -12.15
N LEU A 484 -1.33 21.73 -10.89
CA LEU A 484 -1.49 20.85 -9.72
C LEU A 484 -2.95 20.82 -9.23
N THR A 485 -3.50 19.64 -9.04
CA THR A 485 -4.78 19.44 -8.34
C THR A 485 -4.56 19.66 -6.85
N VAL A 486 -5.33 20.56 -6.25
CA VAL A 486 -5.21 20.96 -4.83
C VAL A 486 -6.48 20.72 -4.02
N ALA A 487 -7.61 20.46 -4.67
CA ALA A 487 -8.82 19.95 -4.02
C ALA A 487 -9.70 19.18 -5.01
N LEU A 488 -10.48 18.24 -4.48
CA LEU A 488 -11.44 17.44 -5.23
C LEU A 488 -12.68 17.21 -4.38
N ALA A 489 -13.86 17.31 -5.00
CA ALA A 489 -15.13 16.96 -4.37
C ALA A 489 -15.99 16.10 -5.29
N ILE A 490 -16.83 15.26 -4.67
CA ILE A 490 -17.90 14.50 -5.32
C ILE A 490 -19.21 15.07 -4.82
N CYS A 491 -20.02 15.55 -5.75
CA CYS A 491 -21.20 16.35 -5.48
C CYS A 491 -22.46 15.67 -5.99
N ARG A 492 -23.49 15.61 -5.14
CA ARG A 492 -24.87 15.25 -5.49
C ARG A 492 -25.78 16.45 -5.36
N ALA A 493 -26.41 16.83 -6.46
CA ALA A 493 -27.44 17.86 -6.44
C ALA A 493 -28.82 17.21 -6.24
N GLU A 494 -29.49 17.53 -5.14
CA GLU A 494 -30.85 17.12 -4.84
C GLU A 494 -31.85 18.26 -5.05
N ALA A 495 -33.16 17.95 -5.04
CA ALA A 495 -34.18 18.94 -5.22
C ALA A 495 -34.06 20.09 -4.19
N ASP A 496 -33.81 19.75 -2.94
CA ASP A 496 -33.78 20.67 -1.80
C ASP A 496 -32.39 20.91 -1.22
N GLY A 497 -31.33 20.22 -1.71
CA GLY A 497 -29.98 20.24 -1.13
C GLY A 497 -28.85 20.10 -2.13
N LEU A 498 -27.64 20.36 -1.66
CA LEU A 498 -26.41 20.12 -2.37
C LEU A 498 -25.46 19.40 -1.42
N LEU A 499 -25.15 18.14 -1.72
CA LEU A 499 -24.37 17.27 -0.86
C LEU A 499 -22.97 17.06 -1.44
N LEU A 500 -21.92 17.32 -0.67
CA LEU A 500 -20.56 16.87 -1.00
C LEU A 500 -20.27 15.56 -0.28
N ARG A 501 -20.46 14.46 -1.01
CA ARG A 501 -20.29 13.09 -0.51
C ARG A 501 -18.83 12.74 -0.21
N GLU A 502 -17.90 13.48 -0.80
CA GLU A 502 -16.49 13.48 -0.48
C GLU A 502 -15.90 14.85 -0.80
N CYS A 503 -14.97 15.30 0.05
CA CYS A 503 -14.23 16.53 -0.18
C CYS A 503 -12.82 16.37 0.39
N VAL A 504 -11.82 16.34 -0.49
CA VAL A 504 -10.40 16.24 -0.14
C VAL A 504 -9.65 17.46 -0.65
N TYR A 505 -8.64 17.92 0.12
CA TYR A 505 -7.95 19.17 -0.19
C TYR A 505 -6.54 19.22 0.42
N ASP A 506 -5.69 20.08 -0.14
CA ASP A 506 -4.35 20.34 0.39
C ASP A 506 -4.38 21.38 1.51
N ASP A 507 -5.24 22.39 1.39
CA ASP A 507 -5.43 23.46 2.37
C ASP A 507 -6.88 23.98 2.38
N GLU A 508 -7.22 24.72 3.45
CA GLU A 508 -8.59 25.24 3.65
C GLU A 508 -9.01 26.24 2.58
N GLU A 509 -8.08 26.98 2.00
CA GLU A 509 -8.38 27.95 0.94
C GLU A 509 -8.81 27.24 -0.34
N ALA A 510 -8.15 26.14 -0.72
CA ALA A 510 -8.52 25.31 -1.85
C ALA A 510 -9.90 24.66 -1.63
N ARG A 511 -10.17 24.18 -0.40
CA ARG A 511 -11.47 23.65 0.01
C ARG A 511 -12.57 24.70 -0.15
N ASP A 512 -12.39 25.87 0.46
CA ASP A 512 -13.41 26.90 0.50
C ASP A 512 -13.70 27.46 -0.91
N GLY A 513 -12.64 27.63 -1.72
CA GLY A 513 -12.78 28.02 -3.11
C GLY A 513 -13.51 26.98 -3.97
N LEU A 514 -13.25 25.68 -3.75
CA LEU A 514 -13.95 24.58 -4.42
C LEU A 514 -15.43 24.57 -4.04
N ILE A 515 -15.76 24.61 -2.74
CA ILE A 515 -17.14 24.60 -2.24
C ILE A 515 -17.91 25.82 -2.75
N ALA A 516 -17.29 27.02 -2.71
CA ALA A 516 -17.93 28.25 -3.21
C ALA A 516 -18.25 28.17 -4.71
N ALA A 517 -17.34 27.62 -5.52
CA ALA A 517 -17.54 27.46 -6.96
C ALA A 517 -18.66 26.44 -7.27
N ILE A 518 -18.73 25.33 -6.57
CA ILE A 518 -19.79 24.31 -6.70
C ILE A 518 -21.15 24.91 -6.31
N ALA A 519 -21.22 25.60 -5.16
CA ALA A 519 -22.44 26.27 -4.69
C ALA A 519 -22.95 27.31 -5.69
N ALA A 520 -22.04 28.15 -6.21
CA ALA A 520 -22.38 29.17 -7.22
C ALA A 520 -22.88 28.52 -8.52
N HIS A 521 -22.29 27.46 -9.00
CA HIS A 521 -22.72 26.72 -10.19
C HIS A 521 -24.17 26.21 -10.05
N HIS A 522 -24.50 25.67 -8.87
CA HIS A 522 -25.83 25.15 -8.58
C HIS A 522 -26.82 26.20 -8.06
N GLY A 523 -26.41 27.49 -7.92
CA GLY A 523 -27.23 28.56 -7.40
C GLY A 523 -27.68 28.35 -5.95
N ARG A 524 -26.82 27.76 -5.14
CA ARG A 524 -27.08 27.46 -3.72
C ARG A 524 -26.25 28.35 -2.80
N THR A 525 -26.77 28.62 -1.61
CA THR A 525 -26.10 29.39 -0.54
C THR A 525 -25.65 28.48 0.62
N GLU A 526 -26.11 27.25 0.64
CA GLU A 526 -25.86 26.23 1.66
C GLU A 526 -25.43 24.95 0.97
N VAL A 527 -24.48 24.27 1.57
CA VAL A 527 -23.89 23.00 1.09
C VAL A 527 -23.66 22.09 2.29
N ASP A 528 -24.20 20.89 2.21
CA ASP A 528 -23.91 19.84 3.19
C ASP A 528 -22.65 19.08 2.78
N VAL A 529 -21.64 19.13 3.63
CA VAL A 529 -20.37 18.43 3.42
C VAL A 529 -20.30 17.23 4.36
N LEU A 530 -19.85 16.08 3.87
CA LEU A 530 -19.63 14.89 4.69
C LEU A 530 -18.76 15.26 5.89
N ASP A 531 -19.27 15.00 7.08
CA ASP A 531 -18.53 15.22 8.32
C ASP A 531 -17.48 14.12 8.52
N THR A 532 -16.22 14.45 8.24
CA THR A 532 -15.09 13.54 8.42
C THR A 532 -14.58 13.46 9.86
N THR A 533 -15.13 14.29 10.77
CA THR A 533 -14.77 14.22 12.20
C THR A 533 -15.59 13.17 12.95
N GLY A 534 -16.73 12.74 12.40
CA GLY A 534 -17.55 11.62 12.86
C GLY A 534 -18.19 11.80 14.25
N CYS A 535 -18.10 12.99 14.86
CA CYS A 535 -18.47 13.16 16.28
C CYS A 535 -19.98 13.15 16.53
N ASP A 536 -20.80 13.65 15.59
CA ASP A 536 -22.22 13.89 15.81
C ASP A 536 -23.17 13.07 14.91
N GLY A 537 -22.64 12.16 14.09
CA GLY A 537 -23.43 11.35 13.17
C GLY A 537 -24.03 10.09 13.81
N ASP A 538 -25.07 9.57 13.18
CA ASP A 538 -25.63 8.26 13.52
C ASP A 538 -24.72 7.11 13.04
N TYR A 539 -24.76 6.00 13.77
CA TYR A 539 -24.07 4.79 13.34
C TYR A 539 -24.79 4.18 12.13
N PHE A 540 -24.07 4.00 11.02
CA PHE A 540 -24.59 3.33 9.83
C PHE A 540 -23.86 2.03 9.51
N GLY A 541 -22.57 1.90 9.91
CA GLY A 541 -21.75 0.74 9.65
C GLY A 541 -21.31 0.02 10.91
N MET A 542 -21.12 -1.29 10.79
CA MET A 542 -20.69 -2.19 11.87
C MET A 542 -19.38 -2.86 11.48
N ALA A 543 -18.53 -3.12 12.49
CA ALA A 543 -17.30 -3.88 12.32
C ALA A 543 -17.18 -5.03 13.32
N ARG A 544 -16.31 -6.00 13.01
CA ARG A 544 -15.88 -7.09 13.84
C ARG A 544 -14.41 -7.37 13.64
N ILE A 545 -13.64 -7.49 14.69
CA ILE A 545 -12.25 -7.96 14.64
C ILE A 545 -12.23 -9.45 14.23
N ILE A 546 -11.35 -9.76 13.26
CA ILE A 546 -11.10 -11.12 12.77
C ILE A 546 -9.77 -11.66 13.31
N ASP A 547 -8.76 -10.82 13.45
CA ASP A 547 -7.46 -11.14 14.02
C ASP A 547 -7.16 -10.17 15.17
N ALA A 548 -7.37 -10.66 16.39
CA ALA A 548 -7.21 -9.83 17.61
C ALA A 548 -5.75 -9.40 17.82
N GLU A 549 -4.79 -10.28 17.56
CA GLU A 549 -3.37 -9.98 17.74
C GLU A 549 -2.89 -8.91 16.75
N ALA A 550 -3.26 -9.04 15.47
CA ALA A 550 -2.93 -8.04 14.46
C ALA A 550 -3.55 -6.68 14.78
N MET A 551 -4.81 -6.67 15.22
CA MET A 551 -5.52 -5.44 15.56
C MET A 551 -4.93 -4.76 16.81
N LEU A 552 -4.65 -5.54 17.85
CA LEU A 552 -4.06 -5.03 19.11
C LEU A 552 -2.61 -4.56 18.92
N THR A 553 -1.85 -5.21 18.04
CA THR A 553 -0.51 -4.72 17.64
C THR A 553 -0.59 -3.34 16.97
N ALA A 554 -1.59 -3.12 16.11
CA ALA A 554 -1.80 -1.82 15.49
C ALA A 554 -2.28 -0.77 16.50
N TYR A 555 -3.18 -1.16 17.41
CA TYR A 555 -3.68 -0.31 18.50
C TYR A 555 -2.56 0.13 19.43
N ALA A 556 -1.74 -0.79 19.92
CA ALA A 556 -0.60 -0.49 20.79
C ALA A 556 0.37 0.53 20.16
N ALA A 557 0.61 0.39 18.85
CA ALA A 557 1.49 1.32 18.15
C ALA A 557 0.89 2.73 17.98
N LEU A 558 -0.44 2.84 17.93
CA LEU A 558 -1.14 4.13 17.88
C LEU A 558 -1.24 4.78 19.26
N HIS A 559 -1.30 3.99 20.34
CA HIS A 559 -1.51 4.41 21.71
C HIS A 559 -0.33 4.01 22.60
N PRO A 560 0.83 4.67 22.47
CA PRO A 560 2.03 4.35 23.27
C PRO A 560 1.86 4.58 24.78
N GLU A 561 0.85 5.35 25.18
CA GLU A 561 0.49 5.66 26.57
C GLU A 561 -0.32 4.56 27.26
N VAL A 562 -0.84 3.59 26.48
CA VAL A 562 -1.68 2.53 27.06
C VAL A 562 -0.80 1.45 27.69
N ASP A 563 -1.07 1.15 28.96
CA ASP A 563 -0.55 0.01 29.70
C ASP A 563 -1.75 -0.78 30.25
N ALA A 564 -2.12 -1.87 29.57
CA ALA A 564 -3.32 -2.63 29.90
C ALA A 564 -3.17 -4.12 29.55
N THR A 565 -3.87 -4.95 30.30
CA THR A 565 -3.99 -6.38 29.99
C THR A 565 -5.46 -6.73 29.79
N TRP A 566 -5.77 -7.25 28.60
CA TRP A 566 -7.12 -7.63 28.22
C TRP A 566 -7.25 -9.14 27.97
N SER A 567 -8.28 -9.75 28.55
CA SER A 567 -8.66 -11.14 28.29
C SER A 567 -9.79 -11.18 27.27
N VAL A 568 -9.47 -11.58 26.04
CA VAL A 568 -10.40 -11.56 24.91
C VAL A 568 -11.12 -12.91 24.79
N THR A 569 -12.43 -12.85 24.56
CA THR A 569 -13.28 -14.02 24.29
C THR A 569 -14.02 -13.86 22.97
N ASP A 570 -13.87 -14.84 22.08
CA ASP A 570 -14.54 -14.94 20.80
C ASP A 570 -15.14 -16.35 20.65
N GLU A 571 -16.47 -16.44 20.57
CA GLU A 571 -17.18 -17.72 20.44
C GLU A 571 -17.06 -18.34 19.04
N LEU A 572 -16.74 -17.51 18.03
CA LEU A 572 -16.71 -17.93 16.61
C LEU A 572 -15.30 -18.21 16.12
N LEU A 573 -14.34 -17.39 16.53
CA LEU A 573 -12.93 -17.50 16.17
C LEU A 573 -12.11 -17.72 17.44
N THR A 574 -12.06 -18.98 17.89
CA THR A 574 -11.40 -19.34 19.14
C THR A 574 -9.91 -19.04 19.17
N GLU A 575 -9.29 -18.84 18.01
CA GLU A 575 -7.90 -18.37 17.87
C GLU A 575 -7.68 -16.96 18.44
N ASN A 576 -8.72 -16.13 18.55
CA ASN A 576 -8.67 -14.83 19.20
C ASN A 576 -8.68 -14.91 20.73
N ASN A 577 -9.08 -16.05 21.29
CA ASN A 577 -9.16 -16.20 22.75
C ASN A 577 -7.77 -16.19 23.38
N GLY A 578 -7.58 -15.33 24.36
CA GLY A 578 -6.31 -15.22 25.09
C GLY A 578 -6.20 -13.92 25.86
N CYS A 579 -5.11 -13.82 26.63
CA CYS A 579 -4.75 -12.58 27.30
C CYS A 579 -3.69 -11.84 26.47
N TYR A 580 -3.90 -10.54 26.28
CA TYR A 580 -3.04 -9.66 25.54
C TYR A 580 -2.58 -8.52 26.43
N HIS A 581 -1.28 -8.34 26.57
CA HIS A 581 -0.68 -7.23 27.31
C HIS A 581 -0.20 -6.18 26.33
N ILE A 582 -0.64 -4.94 26.55
CA ILE A 582 -0.31 -3.77 25.74
C ILE A 582 0.52 -2.85 26.60
N CYS A 583 1.73 -2.59 26.20
CA CYS A 583 2.64 -1.69 26.91
C CYS A 583 3.72 -1.18 25.94
N GLU A 584 4.14 0.08 26.09
CA GLU A 584 5.25 0.69 25.32
C GLU A 584 5.15 0.48 23.80
N SER A 585 3.97 0.71 23.21
CA SER A 585 3.69 0.53 21.79
C SER A 585 3.72 -0.93 21.28
N LEU A 586 3.82 -1.91 22.17
CA LEU A 586 3.87 -3.34 21.85
C LEU A 586 2.61 -4.05 22.35
N CYS A 587 2.25 -5.12 21.66
CA CYS A 587 1.23 -6.06 22.12
C CYS A 587 1.86 -7.44 22.22
N GLU A 588 1.76 -8.06 23.38
CA GLU A 588 2.22 -9.43 23.63
C GLU A 588 1.04 -10.32 24.03
N ARG A 589 0.90 -11.45 23.35
CA ARG A 589 -0.04 -12.49 23.75
C ARG A 589 0.57 -13.34 24.86
N LEU A 590 -0.02 -13.30 26.04
CA LEU A 590 0.47 -14.02 27.23
C LEU A 590 0.21 -15.53 27.11
N ALA A 591 1.19 -16.34 27.53
CA ALA A 591 1.09 -17.79 27.52
C ALA A 591 0.08 -18.33 28.55
N GLU A 592 -0.14 -17.61 29.66
CA GLU A 592 -1.05 -17.98 30.73
C GLU A 592 -2.08 -16.87 31.00
N PRO A 593 -3.30 -17.25 31.44
CA PRO A 593 -4.32 -16.27 31.81
C PRO A 593 -3.85 -15.35 32.94
N CYS A 594 -4.11 -14.05 32.82
CA CYS A 594 -3.83 -13.05 33.85
C CYS A 594 -5.10 -12.81 34.68
N ALA A 595 -5.02 -12.98 35.99
CA ALA A 595 -6.17 -12.81 36.89
C ALA A 595 -6.66 -11.35 37.01
N GLU A 596 -5.76 -10.39 36.71
CA GLU A 596 -6.04 -8.95 36.76
C GLU A 596 -6.47 -8.39 35.40
N ALA A 597 -6.54 -9.23 34.35
CA ALA A 597 -6.94 -8.80 33.02
C ALA A 597 -8.42 -8.39 32.96
N GLU A 598 -8.68 -7.26 32.32
CA GLU A 598 -10.05 -6.86 31.97
C GLU A 598 -10.61 -7.83 30.94
N SER A 599 -11.78 -8.41 31.21
CA SER A 599 -12.44 -9.36 30.30
C SER A 599 -13.27 -8.62 29.27
N LEU A 600 -13.01 -8.90 27.98
CA LEU A 600 -13.70 -8.30 26.84
C LEU A 600 -14.18 -9.40 25.89
N THR A 601 -15.41 -9.28 25.46
CA THR A 601 -15.88 -10.00 24.27
C THR A 601 -15.25 -9.39 23.02
N ILE A 602 -15.24 -10.14 21.92
CA ILE A 602 -14.71 -9.61 20.64
C ILE A 602 -15.47 -8.35 20.17
N ALA A 603 -16.76 -8.23 20.48
CA ALA A 603 -17.56 -7.04 20.14
C ALA A 603 -17.15 -5.82 20.99
N GLU A 604 -16.93 -6.01 22.30
CA GLU A 604 -16.45 -4.94 23.20
C GLU A 604 -15.02 -4.50 22.83
N LEU A 605 -14.14 -5.45 22.50
CA LEU A 605 -12.83 -5.15 22.00
C LEU A 605 -12.90 -4.34 20.69
N THR A 606 -13.73 -4.79 19.73
CA THR A 606 -13.93 -4.09 18.44
C THR A 606 -14.42 -2.67 18.68
N HIS A 607 -15.40 -2.48 19.56
CA HIS A 607 -15.91 -1.15 19.90
C HIS A 607 -14.79 -0.26 20.46
N ARG A 608 -14.02 -0.75 21.41
CA ARG A 608 -12.93 0.00 22.06
C ARG A 608 -11.86 0.47 21.07
N VAL A 609 -11.32 -0.44 20.27
CA VAL A 609 -10.16 -0.13 19.40
C VAL A 609 -10.50 0.56 18.09
N LEU A 610 -11.77 0.58 17.68
CA LEU A 610 -12.19 1.25 16.46
C LEU A 610 -13.00 2.53 16.73
N THR A 611 -13.92 2.52 17.71
CA THR A 611 -14.89 3.63 17.86
C THR A 611 -14.26 4.89 18.44
N GLU A 612 -13.26 4.77 19.29
CA GLU A 612 -12.58 5.92 19.91
C GLU A 612 -11.89 6.82 18.88
N GLU A 613 -11.51 6.27 17.72
CA GLU A 613 -10.80 6.97 16.66
C GLU A 613 -11.72 7.45 15.51
N ASN A 614 -13.04 7.34 15.65
CA ASN A 614 -14.03 7.76 14.65
C ASN A 614 -13.68 7.29 13.22
N PRO A 615 -13.70 5.99 12.92
CA PRO A 615 -13.33 5.48 11.62
C PRO A 615 -14.27 6.00 10.53
N LEU A 616 -13.70 6.47 9.42
CA LEU A 616 -14.43 6.97 8.27
C LEU A 616 -14.63 5.87 7.22
N MET A 617 -15.84 5.74 6.74
CA MET A 617 -16.18 4.94 5.58
C MET A 617 -17.00 5.82 4.61
N SER A 618 -16.46 6.06 3.42
CA SER A 618 -17.10 6.86 2.37
C SER A 618 -16.99 6.16 1.02
N LEU A 619 -17.75 6.62 0.05
CA LEU A 619 -17.70 6.14 -1.34
C LEU A 619 -18.02 4.64 -1.50
N MET A 620 -18.83 4.08 -0.61
CA MET A 620 -19.34 2.72 -0.80
C MET A 620 -20.41 2.72 -1.90
N MET A 621 -20.43 1.69 -2.74
CA MET A 621 -21.49 1.55 -3.76
C MET A 621 -22.83 1.35 -3.07
N ASN A 622 -23.87 2.01 -3.54
CA ASN A 622 -25.22 2.09 -2.96
C ASN A 622 -25.34 2.86 -1.63
N ASP A 623 -24.48 3.82 -1.39
CA ASP A 623 -24.67 4.75 -0.27
C ASP A 623 -25.71 5.84 -0.60
#